data_8a0fb02eb969b32514f9e9b05d6b5907
#
_entry.id   8a0fb02eb969b32514f9e9b05d6b5907
#
_cell.length_a   1.000
_cell.length_b   1.000
_cell.length_c   1.000
_cell.angle_alpha   90.00
_cell.angle_beta   90.00
_cell.angle_gamma   90.00
#
_symmetry.space_group_name_H-M   'P 1'
#
loop_
_entity.id
_entity.type
_entity.pdbx_description
1 polymer ?
#
loop_
_entity_poly.entity_id
_entity_poly.type
_entity_poly.pdbx_seq_one_letter_code
_entity_poly.pdbx_strand_id
1 'polypeptide(L)'
;MNLFIYRYGIIVINLHEDVDPFNTTFPDFLPDVYEKNLKYISSSFFDLFGDVNSLQNIDGVTYWGSIYFGMNNDRLDEYNEVGIWNDSQKAVVVFPHFTSAAYDEPGFYTYFRGECDECTTIELTRGTLKFTASGNALQALSLMGYDITTDAIVDTNPSILNQYDKVIILHNEYVTQTMFDAITNHPKVIYLYPNALYAEIEVDYVAQTITLIRGHNYPPEDPVSNGFDWEFDNTHPFEYDTACNN
;
A
#
# COMPACT_ATOMS: atom_id res chain seq x y z
N MET A 1 2.07 -7.25 -20.85
CA MET A 1 2.08 -5.95 -20.16
C MET A 1 2.27 -4.87 -21.22
N ASN A 2 1.24 -4.09 -21.51
CA ASN A 2 1.36 -2.99 -22.48
C ASN A 2 1.60 -1.71 -21.70
N LEU A 3 2.82 -1.19 -21.82
CA LEU A 3 3.23 0.07 -21.21
C LEU A 3 2.86 1.18 -22.17
N PHE A 4 1.94 2.08 -21.79
CA PHE A 4 1.61 3.24 -22.59
C PHE A 4 2.21 4.49 -21.98
N ILE A 5 3.11 5.15 -22.72
CA ILE A 5 3.67 6.44 -22.33
C ILE A 5 2.76 7.51 -22.92
N TYR A 6 2.12 8.29 -22.06
CA TYR A 6 1.27 9.40 -22.48
C TYR A 6 2.05 10.72 -22.59
N ARG A 7 1.46 11.66 -23.32
CA ARG A 7 2.00 12.97 -23.70
C ARG A 7 2.53 13.84 -22.55
N TYR A 8 2.34 13.40 -21.30
CA TYR A 8 2.74 14.10 -20.06
C TYR A 8 3.67 13.26 -19.16
N GLY A 9 4.27 12.19 -19.67
CA GLY A 9 5.16 11.35 -18.88
C GLY A 9 4.48 10.51 -17.80
N ILE A 10 3.15 10.42 -17.82
CA ILE A 10 2.40 9.54 -16.92
C ILE A 10 2.37 8.16 -17.53
N ILE A 11 2.88 7.18 -16.81
CA ILE A 11 2.75 5.77 -17.19
C ILE A 11 1.40 5.27 -16.68
N VAL A 12 0.51 4.97 -17.60
CA VAL A 12 -0.73 4.23 -17.33
C VAL A 12 -0.47 2.78 -17.66
N ILE A 13 -0.51 1.92 -16.68
CA ILE A 13 -0.43 0.48 -16.87
C ILE A 13 -1.87 0.02 -17.13
N ASN A 14 -2.18 -0.34 -18.38
CA ASN A 14 -3.51 -0.81 -18.73
C ASN A 14 -3.60 -2.32 -18.48
N LEU A 15 -4.52 -2.76 -17.67
CA LEU A 15 -4.84 -4.15 -17.44
C LEU A 15 -6.27 -4.48 -17.86
N HIS A 16 -6.47 -5.73 -18.19
CA HIS A 16 -7.61 -6.31 -18.86
C HIS A 16 -9.00 -6.01 -18.26
N GLU A 17 -10.01 -6.01 -19.16
CA GLU A 17 -11.40 -5.58 -18.95
C GLU A 17 -12.28 -6.48 -18.04
N ASP A 18 -11.77 -7.55 -17.46
CA ASP A 18 -12.53 -8.48 -16.61
C ASP A 18 -11.81 -8.72 -15.28
N VAL A 19 -11.97 -7.83 -14.33
CA VAL A 19 -11.24 -7.94 -13.07
C VAL A 19 -12.17 -8.10 -11.87
N ASP A 20 -12.09 -9.27 -11.26
CA ASP A 20 -12.53 -9.55 -9.91
C ASP A 20 -11.76 -8.61 -8.94
N PRO A 21 -12.41 -7.82 -8.09
CA PRO A 21 -11.75 -6.90 -7.15
C PRO A 21 -10.74 -7.57 -6.22
N PHE A 22 -10.81 -8.88 -6.06
CA PHE A 22 -9.84 -9.68 -5.28
C PHE A 22 -8.74 -10.32 -6.13
N ASN A 23 -8.78 -10.14 -7.43
CA ASN A 23 -7.77 -10.62 -8.37
C ASN A 23 -7.11 -9.45 -9.11
N THR A 24 -7.22 -8.25 -8.55
CA THR A 24 -6.75 -7.01 -9.16
C THR A 24 -5.25 -6.89 -9.06
N THR A 25 -4.66 -6.58 -10.16
CA THR A 25 -3.30 -6.09 -10.25
C THR A 25 -3.29 -4.57 -10.01
N PHE A 26 -2.16 -4.05 -9.55
CA PHE A 26 -1.97 -2.64 -9.16
C PHE A 26 -2.64 -1.58 -10.06
N PRO A 27 -2.68 -1.70 -11.38
CA PRO A 27 -3.33 -0.71 -12.24
C PRO A 27 -4.84 -0.53 -12.03
N ASP A 28 -5.52 -1.50 -11.45
CA ASP A 28 -6.96 -1.37 -11.18
C ASP A 28 -7.21 -0.45 -9.98
N PHE A 29 -6.18 -0.15 -9.19
CA PHE A 29 -6.21 0.83 -8.11
C PHE A 29 -5.83 2.24 -8.58
N LEU A 30 -5.22 2.36 -9.75
CA LEU A 30 -5.03 3.67 -10.37
C LEU A 30 -6.40 4.14 -10.88
N PRO A 31 -6.92 5.23 -10.34
CA PRO A 31 -8.16 5.79 -10.86
C PRO A 31 -7.95 6.11 -12.33
N ASP A 32 -9.00 6.00 -13.10
CA ASP A 32 -8.96 6.35 -14.51
C ASP A 32 -8.39 7.76 -14.67
N VAL A 33 -7.15 7.85 -15.14
CA VAL A 33 -6.40 9.10 -15.25
C VAL A 33 -7.09 10.06 -16.22
N TYR A 34 -7.93 9.51 -17.12
CA TYR A 34 -8.67 10.32 -18.09
C TYR A 34 -9.80 11.16 -17.49
N GLU A 35 -10.33 10.76 -16.33
CA GLU A 35 -11.39 11.49 -15.64
C GLU A 35 -10.85 12.53 -14.65
N LYS A 36 -9.52 12.61 -14.46
CA LYS A 36 -8.91 13.48 -13.44
C LYS A 36 -8.39 14.77 -14.01
N ASN A 37 -8.75 15.85 -13.36
CA ASN A 37 -8.16 17.16 -13.57
C ASN A 37 -6.79 17.22 -12.87
N LEU A 38 -5.77 16.69 -13.51
CA LEU A 38 -4.42 16.69 -12.96
C LEU A 38 -3.75 18.04 -13.20
N LYS A 39 -3.17 18.59 -12.14
CA LYS A 39 -2.34 19.79 -12.18
C LYS A 39 -0.91 19.41 -11.83
N TYR A 40 0.04 19.82 -12.66
CA TYR A 40 1.46 19.72 -12.37
C TYR A 40 1.80 20.51 -11.10
N ILE A 41 2.50 19.88 -10.18
CA ILE A 41 2.92 20.46 -8.89
C ILE A 41 4.40 20.80 -8.91
N SER A 42 5.24 19.81 -9.21
CA SER A 42 6.70 19.96 -9.18
C SER A 42 7.37 18.83 -9.97
N SER A 43 8.66 18.98 -10.22
CA SER A 43 9.52 17.96 -10.79
C SER A 43 10.78 17.81 -9.95
N SER A 44 11.19 16.57 -9.77
CA SER A 44 12.45 16.20 -9.13
C SER A 44 12.96 14.94 -9.79
N PHE A 45 13.02 13.81 -9.08
CA PHE A 45 13.25 12.51 -9.69
C PHE A 45 12.05 12.07 -10.52
N PHE A 46 10.82 12.30 -10.02
CA PHE A 46 9.56 12.13 -10.76
C PHE A 46 8.87 13.47 -10.97
N ASP A 47 8.04 13.56 -12.00
CA ASP A 47 7.04 14.61 -12.15
C ASP A 47 5.85 14.31 -11.22
N LEU A 48 5.41 15.30 -10.46
CA LEU A 48 4.30 15.18 -9.52
C LEU A 48 3.08 15.94 -10.04
N PHE A 49 1.94 15.27 -9.99
CA PHE A 49 0.65 15.82 -10.41
C PHE A 49 -0.37 15.68 -9.28
N GLY A 50 -1.08 16.74 -8.97
CA GLY A 50 -2.19 16.73 -8.00
C GLY A 50 -3.53 16.66 -8.70
N ASP A 51 -4.47 15.90 -8.16
CA ASP A 51 -5.87 15.92 -8.60
C ASP A 51 -6.56 17.17 -8.02
N VAL A 52 -6.99 18.10 -8.86
CA VAL A 52 -7.64 19.34 -8.40
C VAL A 52 -8.96 19.08 -7.67
N ASN A 53 -9.60 17.93 -7.90
CA ASN A 53 -10.82 17.55 -7.19
C ASN A 53 -10.53 17.09 -5.75
N SER A 54 -9.28 16.74 -5.44
CA SER A 54 -8.82 16.35 -4.10
C SER A 54 -8.21 17.51 -3.31
N LEU A 55 -8.22 18.73 -3.87
CA LEU A 55 -7.61 19.88 -3.27
C LEU A 55 -8.36 20.32 -2.00
N GLN A 56 -7.64 20.46 -0.92
CA GLN A 56 -8.16 20.93 0.37
C GLN A 56 -7.38 22.15 0.82
N ASN A 57 -8.07 23.06 1.48
CA ASN A 57 -7.43 24.19 2.16
C ASN A 57 -7.73 24.08 3.66
N ILE A 58 -6.70 23.82 4.45
CA ILE A 58 -6.79 23.69 5.89
C ILE A 58 -5.88 24.76 6.51
N ASP A 59 -6.48 25.66 7.28
CA ASP A 59 -5.76 26.78 7.94
C ASP A 59 -4.92 27.64 7.00
N GLY A 60 -5.38 27.81 5.76
CA GLY A 60 -4.69 28.61 4.74
C GLY A 60 -3.57 27.89 4.02
N VAL A 61 -3.32 26.61 4.35
CA VAL A 61 -2.37 25.75 3.66
C VAL A 61 -3.13 24.85 2.67
N THR A 62 -2.61 24.75 1.46
CA THR A 62 -3.19 23.91 0.41
C THR A 62 -2.62 22.51 0.48
N TYR A 63 -3.49 21.52 0.58
CA TYR A 63 -3.16 20.10 0.59
C TYR A 63 -3.76 19.40 -0.62
N TRP A 64 -2.99 18.47 -1.19
CA TRP A 64 -3.45 17.58 -2.24
C TRP A 64 -3.84 16.23 -1.62
N GLY A 65 -5.11 15.87 -1.66
CA GLY A 65 -5.59 14.58 -1.17
C GLY A 65 -5.17 13.39 -2.05
N SER A 66 -4.84 13.67 -3.33
CA SER A 66 -4.33 12.66 -4.26
C SER A 66 -3.19 13.23 -5.09
N ILE A 67 -2.06 12.53 -5.08
CA ILE A 67 -0.85 12.87 -5.83
C ILE A 67 -0.50 11.69 -6.74
N TYR A 68 -0.18 11.99 -8.00
CA TYR A 68 0.22 11.02 -9.01
C TYR A 68 1.63 11.30 -9.49
N PHE A 69 2.38 10.23 -9.71
CA PHE A 69 3.75 10.28 -10.18
C PHE A 69 3.79 10.04 -11.68
N GLY A 70 4.63 10.79 -12.39
CA GLY A 70 4.98 10.57 -13.78
C GLY A 70 6.49 10.47 -13.95
N MET A 71 6.91 9.84 -15.04
CA MET A 71 8.33 9.84 -15.40
C MET A 71 8.75 11.23 -15.86
N ASN A 72 9.85 11.73 -15.36
CA ASN A 72 10.47 12.96 -15.81
C ASN A 72 11.40 12.67 -17.00
N ASN A 73 11.10 13.25 -18.15
CA ASN A 73 11.87 13.00 -19.39
C ASN A 73 13.33 13.44 -19.29
N ASP A 74 13.67 14.34 -18.38
CA ASP A 74 15.04 14.80 -18.17
C ASP A 74 15.86 13.83 -17.30
N ARG A 75 15.24 12.72 -16.82
CA ARG A 75 15.82 11.72 -15.90
C ARG A 75 15.89 10.31 -16.49
N LEU A 76 15.77 10.16 -17.81
CA LEU A 76 15.73 8.83 -18.45
C LEU A 76 16.99 7.99 -18.19
N ASP A 77 18.14 8.64 -18.13
CA ASP A 77 19.40 7.94 -17.86
C ASP A 77 19.45 7.41 -16.43
N GLU A 78 19.01 8.20 -15.44
CA GLU A 78 18.94 7.77 -14.05
C GLU A 78 17.91 6.63 -13.88
N TYR A 79 16.77 6.67 -14.58
CA TYR A 79 15.82 5.56 -14.54
C TYR A 79 16.41 4.27 -15.11
N ASN A 80 17.17 4.36 -16.20
CA ASN A 80 17.85 3.20 -16.77
C ASN A 80 18.93 2.61 -15.84
N GLU A 81 19.54 3.44 -15.00
CA GLU A 81 20.53 3.01 -14.02
C GLU A 81 19.90 2.30 -12.81
N VAL A 82 18.77 2.83 -12.29
CA VAL A 82 18.20 2.35 -11.02
C VAL A 82 16.92 1.51 -11.19
N GLY A 83 16.29 1.55 -12.34
CA GLY A 83 15.10 0.75 -12.64
C GLY A 83 15.42 -0.71 -12.94
N ILE A 84 14.46 -1.58 -12.67
CA ILE A 84 14.63 -3.03 -12.83
C ILE A 84 13.92 -3.60 -14.07
N TRP A 85 13.46 -2.76 -15.00
CA TRP A 85 12.72 -3.21 -16.20
C TRP A 85 13.47 -4.26 -17.05
N ASN A 86 14.81 -4.20 -17.04
CA ASN A 86 15.69 -5.09 -17.78
C ASN A 86 16.44 -6.08 -16.88
N ASP A 87 16.10 -6.11 -15.56
CA ASP A 87 16.73 -7.05 -14.63
C ASP A 87 16.21 -8.47 -14.88
N SER A 88 17.09 -9.43 -14.79
CA SER A 88 16.73 -10.84 -14.75
C SER A 88 16.10 -11.24 -13.42
N GLN A 89 16.30 -10.45 -12.36
CA GLN A 89 15.72 -10.68 -11.04
C GLN A 89 14.29 -10.13 -11.00
N LYS A 90 13.37 -10.99 -10.60
CA LYS A 90 11.98 -10.60 -10.40
C LYS A 90 11.79 -10.11 -8.97
N ALA A 91 11.29 -8.91 -8.82
CA ALA A 91 10.93 -8.35 -7.51
C ALA A 91 9.47 -7.91 -7.51
N VAL A 92 8.77 -8.22 -6.42
CA VAL A 92 7.36 -7.85 -6.24
C VAL A 92 7.19 -6.98 -5.00
N VAL A 93 6.34 -5.99 -5.13
CA VAL A 93 5.88 -5.13 -4.02
C VAL A 93 4.49 -5.57 -3.61
N VAL A 94 4.26 -5.76 -2.31
CA VAL A 94 2.93 -6.10 -1.79
C VAL A 94 2.20 -4.81 -1.43
N PHE A 95 1.11 -4.53 -2.15
CA PHE A 95 0.26 -3.37 -1.86
C PHE A 95 -0.52 -3.59 -0.55
N PRO A 96 -0.42 -2.67 0.43
CA PRO A 96 -1.04 -2.79 1.75
C PRO A 96 -2.53 -2.40 1.72
N HIS A 97 -3.37 -3.20 1.05
CA HIS A 97 -4.80 -2.94 0.91
C HIS A 97 -5.53 -3.05 2.25
N PHE A 98 -5.21 -4.07 3.07
CA PHE A 98 -5.80 -4.24 4.39
C PHE A 98 -5.46 -3.07 5.31
N THR A 99 -4.21 -2.63 5.29
CA THR A 99 -3.79 -1.44 6.03
C THR A 99 -4.49 -0.18 5.52
N SER A 100 -4.69 -0.05 4.21
CA SER A 100 -5.45 1.07 3.65
C SER A 100 -6.87 1.13 4.18
N ALA A 101 -7.55 -0.02 4.30
CA ALA A 101 -8.89 -0.11 4.89
C ALA A 101 -8.87 0.18 6.41
N ALA A 102 -7.88 -0.36 7.13
CA ALA A 102 -7.72 -0.15 8.57
C ALA A 102 -7.58 1.34 8.96
N TYR A 103 -6.99 2.13 8.09
CA TYR A 103 -6.82 3.59 8.25
C TYR A 103 -7.96 4.43 7.65
N ASP A 104 -9.04 3.81 7.19
CA ASP A 104 -10.25 4.55 6.76
C ASP A 104 -11.07 5.03 7.96
N GLU A 105 -12.08 5.86 7.71
CA GLU A 105 -13.03 6.35 8.70
C GLU A 105 -14.47 5.90 8.33
N PRO A 106 -15.08 5.03 9.13
CA PRO A 106 -14.53 4.37 10.32
C PRO A 106 -13.53 3.27 9.98
N GLY A 107 -12.49 3.11 10.82
CA GLY A 107 -11.45 2.10 10.71
C GLY A 107 -11.01 1.61 12.08
N PHE A 108 -9.94 0.80 12.17
CA PHE A 108 -9.47 0.32 13.47
C PHE A 108 -9.02 1.46 14.38
N TYR A 109 -8.52 2.56 13.83
CA TYR A 109 -8.16 3.73 14.63
C TYR A 109 -9.37 4.44 15.25
N THR A 110 -10.55 4.31 14.67
CA THR A 110 -11.80 4.78 15.27
C THR A 110 -12.11 4.01 16.55
N TYR A 111 -11.83 2.70 16.57
CA TYR A 111 -11.90 1.87 17.79
C TYR A 111 -10.84 2.30 18.82
N PHE A 112 -9.57 2.42 18.43
CA PHE A 112 -8.49 2.77 19.35
C PHE A 112 -8.65 4.17 19.97
N ARG A 113 -9.33 5.09 19.31
CA ARG A 113 -9.68 6.40 19.87
C ARG A 113 -10.90 6.35 20.80
N GLY A 114 -11.55 5.20 20.93
CA GLY A 114 -12.77 5.04 21.76
C GLY A 114 -14.01 5.69 21.18
N GLU A 115 -14.07 5.90 19.88
CA GLU A 115 -15.16 6.54 19.16
C GLU A 115 -16.16 5.53 18.58
N CYS A 116 -15.79 4.24 18.51
CA CYS A 116 -16.60 3.16 17.95
C CYS A 116 -16.13 1.81 18.53
N ASP A 117 -16.94 1.22 19.41
CA ASP A 117 -16.58 -0.06 20.07
C ASP A 117 -16.64 -1.25 19.10
N GLU A 118 -17.50 -1.20 18.08
CA GLU A 118 -17.67 -2.25 17.07
C GLU A 118 -16.67 -2.17 15.91
N CYS A 119 -15.87 -1.11 15.81
CA CYS A 119 -14.92 -0.90 14.72
C CYS A 119 -13.65 -1.77 14.83
N THR A 120 -13.77 -2.94 15.43
CA THR A 120 -12.82 -4.06 15.34
C THR A 120 -13.13 -4.98 14.16
N THR A 121 -14.29 -4.81 13.51
CA THR A 121 -14.63 -5.37 12.20
C THR A 121 -15.07 -4.22 11.31
N ILE A 122 -14.39 -4.05 10.19
CA ILE A 122 -14.61 -2.93 9.28
C ILE A 122 -14.74 -3.42 7.84
N GLU A 123 -15.32 -2.58 6.98
CA GLU A 123 -15.46 -2.88 5.57
C GLU A 123 -14.10 -2.89 4.87
N LEU A 124 -13.86 -3.92 4.06
CA LEU A 124 -12.73 -3.98 3.15
C LEU A 124 -13.05 -3.11 1.92
N THR A 125 -12.81 -1.84 2.05
CA THR A 125 -13.00 -0.88 0.97
C THR A 125 -12.00 -1.13 -0.15
N ARG A 126 -12.28 -0.62 -1.36
CA ARG A 126 -11.30 -0.64 -2.44
C ARG A 126 -10.04 0.10 -1.99
N GLY A 127 -8.90 -0.55 -2.13
CA GLY A 127 -7.61 0.05 -1.80
C GLY A 127 -7.41 1.37 -2.54
N THR A 128 -6.93 2.35 -1.83
CA THR A 128 -6.62 3.67 -2.38
C THR A 128 -5.13 3.94 -2.24
N LEU A 129 -4.57 4.76 -3.13
CA LEU A 129 -3.17 5.19 -3.07
C LEU A 129 -2.97 6.24 -1.96
N LYS A 130 -3.51 5.99 -0.77
CA LYS A 130 -3.31 6.87 0.38
C LYS A 130 -1.85 6.83 0.83
N PHE A 131 -1.35 7.96 1.33
CA PHE A 131 0.00 8.01 1.90
C PHE A 131 0.13 7.08 3.12
N THR A 132 -0.92 6.92 3.91
CA THR A 132 -1.01 6.00 5.05
C THR A 132 -0.78 4.53 4.66
N ALA A 133 -1.07 4.16 3.42
CA ALA A 133 -0.82 2.84 2.86
C ALA A 133 0.33 2.85 1.84
N SER A 134 1.31 3.72 2.01
CA SER A 134 2.51 3.83 1.17
C SER A 134 2.23 4.05 -0.33
N GLY A 135 1.12 4.72 -0.66
CA GLY A 135 0.70 4.92 -2.06
C GLY A 135 1.75 5.61 -2.93
N ASN A 136 2.56 6.52 -2.36
CA ASN A 136 3.63 7.18 -3.09
C ASN A 136 4.79 6.21 -3.40
N ALA A 137 5.19 5.39 -2.44
CA ALA A 137 6.24 4.38 -2.66
C ALA A 137 5.80 3.35 -3.69
N LEU A 138 4.52 2.95 -3.64
CA LEU A 138 3.93 2.02 -4.59
C LEU A 138 3.99 2.54 -6.03
N GLN A 139 3.62 3.81 -6.24
CA GLN A 139 3.70 4.45 -7.55
C GLN A 139 5.15 4.54 -8.06
N ALA A 140 6.07 4.99 -7.19
CA ALA A 140 7.47 5.09 -7.54
C ALA A 140 8.06 3.73 -7.94
N LEU A 141 7.86 2.69 -7.15
CA LEU A 141 8.37 1.35 -7.44
C LEU A 141 7.75 0.76 -8.72
N SER A 142 6.45 0.97 -8.95
CA SER A 142 5.81 0.57 -10.20
C SER A 142 6.43 1.25 -11.41
N LEU A 143 6.67 2.57 -11.35
CA LEU A 143 7.34 3.32 -12.40
C LEU A 143 8.79 2.84 -12.63
N MET A 144 9.44 2.29 -11.61
CA MET A 144 10.81 1.74 -11.66
C MET A 144 10.87 0.28 -12.13
N GLY A 145 9.73 -0.31 -12.55
CA GLY A 145 9.66 -1.64 -13.15
C GLY A 145 9.43 -2.80 -12.18
N TYR A 146 9.12 -2.52 -10.91
CA TYR A 146 8.76 -3.55 -9.96
C TYR A 146 7.34 -4.09 -10.24
N ASP A 147 7.16 -5.40 -10.15
CA ASP A 147 5.83 -6.01 -10.18
C ASP A 147 5.08 -5.66 -8.88
N ILE A 148 3.76 -5.54 -8.99
CA ILE A 148 2.89 -5.28 -7.85
C ILE A 148 1.93 -6.44 -7.68
N THR A 149 1.76 -6.90 -6.44
CA THR A 149 0.67 -7.75 -6.00
C THR A 149 -0.07 -7.10 -4.85
N THR A 150 -1.18 -7.65 -4.41
CA THR A 150 -1.92 -7.15 -3.25
C THR A 150 -1.82 -8.13 -2.08
N ASP A 151 -2.01 -7.63 -0.87
CA ASP A 151 -2.12 -8.48 0.32
C ASP A 151 -3.27 -9.49 0.19
N ALA A 152 -4.42 -9.12 -0.40
CA ALA A 152 -5.52 -10.04 -0.66
C ALA A 152 -5.13 -11.19 -1.61
N ILE A 153 -4.31 -10.94 -2.62
CA ILE A 153 -3.77 -11.99 -3.50
C ILE A 153 -2.80 -12.88 -2.74
N VAL A 154 -1.93 -12.31 -1.92
CA VAL A 154 -0.99 -13.09 -1.11
C VAL A 154 -1.73 -13.94 -0.08
N ASP A 155 -2.77 -13.42 0.55
CA ASP A 155 -3.58 -14.16 1.50
C ASP A 155 -4.28 -15.37 0.87
N THR A 156 -4.92 -15.18 -0.28
CA THR A 156 -5.66 -16.24 -0.98
C THR A 156 -4.77 -17.20 -1.78
N ASN A 157 -3.59 -16.75 -2.20
CA ASN A 157 -2.61 -17.54 -2.96
C ASN A 157 -1.17 -17.23 -2.50
N PRO A 158 -0.76 -17.65 -1.29
CA PRO A 158 0.55 -17.30 -0.73
C PRO A 158 1.72 -17.78 -1.59
N SER A 159 1.52 -18.82 -2.39
CA SER A 159 2.56 -19.35 -3.32
C SER A 159 2.94 -18.39 -4.44
N ILE A 160 2.17 -17.30 -4.66
CA ILE A 160 2.50 -16.27 -5.66
C ILE A 160 3.89 -15.66 -5.40
N LEU A 161 4.28 -15.51 -4.13
CA LEU A 161 5.56 -14.95 -3.76
C LEU A 161 6.75 -15.78 -4.21
N ASN A 162 6.57 -17.11 -4.36
CA ASN A 162 7.63 -18.01 -4.83
C ASN A 162 8.05 -17.78 -6.31
N GLN A 163 7.30 -16.97 -7.04
CA GLN A 163 7.62 -16.61 -8.43
C GLN A 163 8.65 -15.47 -8.51
N TYR A 164 9.02 -14.89 -7.37
CA TYR A 164 9.86 -13.72 -7.27
C TYR A 164 11.15 -14.00 -6.50
N ASP A 165 12.23 -13.37 -6.90
CA ASP A 165 13.52 -13.45 -6.21
C ASP A 165 13.57 -12.58 -4.95
N LYS A 166 12.72 -11.54 -4.90
CA LYS A 166 12.64 -10.57 -3.80
C LYS A 166 11.18 -10.15 -3.58
N VAL A 167 10.82 -10.00 -2.32
CA VAL A 167 9.54 -9.43 -1.89
C VAL A 167 9.80 -8.13 -1.14
N ILE A 168 9.07 -7.09 -1.50
CA ILE A 168 9.15 -5.77 -0.86
C ILE A 168 7.85 -5.53 -0.11
N ILE A 169 7.97 -5.35 1.19
CA ILE A 169 6.88 -5.05 2.10
C ILE A 169 6.93 -3.55 2.41
N LEU A 170 5.81 -2.90 2.19
CA LEU A 170 5.56 -1.50 2.52
C LEU A 170 4.92 -1.39 3.91
N HIS A 171 3.95 -0.50 4.07
CA HIS A 171 3.15 -0.38 5.29
C HIS A 171 2.07 -1.47 5.35
N ASN A 172 2.47 -2.74 5.28
CA ASN A 172 1.58 -3.89 5.47
C ASN A 172 1.49 -4.20 6.96
N GLU A 173 0.90 -3.30 7.72
CA GLU A 173 0.79 -3.38 9.19
C GLU A 173 -0.19 -4.46 9.62
N TYR A 174 -1.36 -4.48 8.97
CA TYR A 174 -2.43 -5.44 9.23
C TYR A 174 -2.37 -6.56 8.21
N VAL A 175 -2.07 -7.78 8.67
CA VAL A 175 -1.92 -8.96 7.82
C VAL A 175 -2.59 -10.17 8.42
N THR A 176 -2.93 -11.16 7.60
CA THR A 176 -3.40 -12.46 8.07
C THR A 176 -2.23 -13.35 8.48
N GLN A 177 -2.49 -14.40 9.28
CA GLN A 177 -1.47 -15.43 9.58
C GLN A 177 -0.90 -16.06 8.30
N THR A 178 -1.75 -16.30 7.29
CA THR A 178 -1.32 -16.84 5.99
C THR A 178 -0.29 -15.94 5.31
N MET A 179 -0.55 -14.63 5.29
CA MET A 179 0.40 -13.66 4.74
C MET A 179 1.68 -13.59 5.55
N PHE A 180 1.56 -13.54 6.88
CA PHE A 180 2.72 -13.51 7.77
C PHE A 180 3.65 -14.68 7.48
N ASP A 181 3.10 -15.90 7.44
CA ASP A 181 3.87 -17.11 7.16
C ASP A 181 4.50 -17.08 5.75
N ALA A 182 3.75 -16.65 4.74
CA ALA A 182 4.25 -16.58 3.38
C ALA A 182 5.41 -15.59 3.22
N ILE A 183 5.29 -14.42 3.84
CA ILE A 183 6.28 -13.36 3.78
C ILE A 183 7.54 -13.76 4.57
N THR A 184 7.37 -14.17 5.83
CA THR A 184 8.51 -14.48 6.72
C THR A 184 9.29 -15.72 6.29
N ASN A 185 8.66 -16.66 5.59
CA ASN A 185 9.33 -17.82 5.00
C ASN A 185 9.99 -17.53 3.64
N HIS A 186 9.78 -16.36 3.04
CA HIS A 186 10.43 -16.04 1.78
C HIS A 186 11.93 -15.71 2.01
N PRO A 187 12.85 -16.25 1.17
CA PRO A 187 14.30 -16.14 1.43
C PRO A 187 14.87 -14.72 1.33
N LYS A 188 14.17 -13.80 0.68
CA LYS A 188 14.61 -12.42 0.48
C LYS A 188 13.45 -11.45 0.60
N VAL A 189 13.26 -10.89 1.78
CA VAL A 189 12.26 -9.86 2.05
C VAL A 189 12.94 -8.55 2.40
N ILE A 190 12.41 -7.46 1.90
CA ILE A 190 12.84 -6.10 2.21
C ILE A 190 11.65 -5.39 2.86
N TYR A 191 11.83 -4.97 4.10
CA TYR A 191 10.84 -4.19 4.84
C TYR A 191 11.20 -2.72 4.74
N LEU A 192 10.29 -1.92 4.16
CA LEU A 192 10.48 -0.47 4.00
C LEU A 192 9.72 0.36 5.03
N TYR A 193 9.01 -0.28 5.94
CA TYR A 193 8.23 0.37 6.97
C TYR A 193 8.38 -0.34 8.34
N PRO A 194 8.54 0.40 9.45
CA PRO A 194 8.79 -0.20 10.76
C PRO A 194 7.64 -1.06 11.28
N ASN A 195 6.37 -0.68 11.02
CA ASN A 195 5.18 -1.41 11.50
C ASN A 195 4.75 -2.56 10.58
N ALA A 196 5.57 -2.98 9.64
CA ALA A 196 5.20 -4.09 8.78
C ALA A 196 4.97 -5.37 9.60
N LEU A 197 3.88 -6.09 9.30
CA LEU A 197 3.46 -7.34 9.94
C LEU A 197 3.21 -7.20 11.46
N TYR A 198 2.55 -6.11 11.86
CA TYR A 198 2.40 -5.77 13.26
C TYR A 198 1.12 -6.33 13.91
N ALA A 199 0.00 -6.31 13.21
CA ALA A 199 -1.29 -6.72 13.74
C ALA A 199 -1.93 -7.85 12.90
N GLU A 200 -2.45 -8.85 13.59
CA GLU A 200 -3.15 -9.97 12.96
C GLU A 200 -4.61 -9.63 12.71
N ILE A 201 -5.06 -9.95 11.50
CA ILE A 201 -6.45 -9.83 11.08
C ILE A 201 -6.98 -11.12 10.46
N GLU A 202 -8.31 -11.25 10.43
CA GLU A 202 -9.04 -12.18 9.57
C GLU A 202 -9.78 -11.42 8.47
N VAL A 203 -9.94 -12.06 7.31
CA VAL A 203 -10.64 -11.49 6.15
C VAL A 203 -11.83 -12.36 5.79
N ASP A 204 -13.02 -11.75 5.73
CA ASP A 204 -14.20 -12.35 5.11
C ASP A 204 -14.39 -11.75 3.71
N TYR A 205 -13.96 -12.50 2.70
CA TYR A 205 -14.08 -12.08 1.30
C TYR A 205 -15.53 -12.10 0.77
N VAL A 206 -16.44 -12.80 1.44
CA VAL A 206 -17.87 -12.83 1.07
C VAL A 206 -18.58 -11.60 1.63
N ALA A 207 -18.34 -11.31 2.91
CA ALA A 207 -18.86 -10.12 3.57
C ALA A 207 -18.09 -8.85 3.19
N GLN A 208 -16.90 -8.99 2.60
CA GLN A 208 -15.98 -7.88 2.31
C GLN A 208 -15.60 -7.11 3.57
N THR A 209 -15.17 -7.81 4.61
CA THR A 209 -14.77 -7.21 5.88
C THR A 209 -13.40 -7.74 6.32
N ILE A 210 -12.72 -6.93 7.13
CA ILE A 210 -11.54 -7.34 7.89
C ILE A 210 -11.84 -7.19 9.38
N THR A 211 -11.36 -8.14 10.18
CA THR A 211 -11.55 -8.16 11.64
C THR A 211 -10.20 -8.19 12.33
N LEU A 212 -9.98 -7.29 13.28
CA LEU A 212 -8.80 -7.27 14.11
C LEU A 212 -8.84 -8.46 15.09
N ILE A 213 -7.77 -9.27 15.11
CA ILE A 213 -7.64 -10.44 15.97
C ILE A 213 -6.72 -10.14 17.14
N ARG A 214 -5.52 -9.60 16.87
CA ARG A 214 -4.56 -9.25 17.92
C ARG A 214 -3.49 -8.28 17.41
N GLY A 215 -2.93 -7.54 18.34
CA GLY A 215 -1.95 -6.48 18.07
C GLY A 215 -2.48 -5.12 18.54
N HIS A 216 -1.64 -4.11 18.67
CA HIS A 216 -2.01 -2.78 19.18
C HIS A 216 -2.70 -2.82 20.55
N ASN A 217 -2.26 -3.72 21.44
CA ASN A 217 -2.88 -3.99 22.75
C ASN A 217 -4.32 -4.54 22.66
N TYR A 218 -4.68 -5.17 21.56
CA TYR A 218 -5.92 -5.89 21.36
C TYR A 218 -5.67 -7.42 21.44
N PRO A 219 -6.62 -8.25 21.96
CA PRO A 219 -7.88 -7.83 22.57
C PRO A 219 -7.68 -7.31 24.02
N PRO A 220 -8.62 -6.51 24.55
CA PRO A 220 -8.48 -5.88 25.88
C PRO A 220 -8.30 -6.86 27.03
N GLU A 221 -8.85 -8.06 26.94
CA GLU A 221 -8.76 -9.13 27.97
C GLU A 221 -7.40 -9.85 27.96
N ASP A 222 -6.65 -9.80 26.84
CA ASP A 222 -5.31 -10.37 26.70
C ASP A 222 -4.47 -9.47 25.79
N PRO A 223 -4.09 -8.27 26.26
CA PRO A 223 -3.48 -7.25 25.41
C PRO A 223 -2.07 -7.65 24.97
N VAL A 224 -1.86 -7.66 23.67
CA VAL A 224 -0.56 -7.89 23.03
C VAL A 224 -0.19 -6.72 22.13
N SER A 225 1.04 -6.25 22.25
CA SER A 225 1.54 -5.17 21.40
C SER A 225 1.67 -5.62 19.96
N ASN A 226 2.43 -6.71 19.72
CA ASN A 226 2.61 -7.31 18.42
C ASN A 226 1.66 -8.50 18.26
N GLY A 227 0.95 -8.55 17.15
CA GLY A 227 -0.01 -9.61 16.84
C GLY A 227 0.62 -10.97 16.53
N PHE A 228 1.92 -11.01 16.26
CA PHE A 228 2.63 -12.24 15.90
C PHE A 228 3.79 -12.51 16.86
N ASP A 229 4.02 -13.78 17.17
CA ASP A 229 5.22 -14.22 17.88
C ASP A 229 6.40 -14.23 16.89
N TRP A 230 7.02 -13.08 16.72
CA TRP A 230 8.10 -12.92 15.79
C TRP A 230 9.43 -12.69 16.50
N GLU A 231 10.50 -13.34 16.00
CA GLU A 231 11.86 -13.21 16.52
C GLU A 231 12.38 -11.77 16.46
N PHE A 232 11.95 -11.03 15.44
CA PHE A 232 12.25 -9.63 15.30
C PHE A 232 11.16 -8.82 16.00
N ASP A 233 11.55 -8.12 17.05
CA ASP A 233 10.67 -7.13 17.68
C ASP A 233 10.55 -5.93 16.73
N ASN A 234 9.42 -5.86 16.02
CA ASN A 234 9.07 -4.74 15.18
C ASN A 234 8.37 -3.62 15.95
N THR A 235 8.19 -3.78 17.25
CA THR A 235 7.74 -2.72 18.17
C THR A 235 8.89 -1.75 18.38
N HIS A 236 9.01 -0.76 17.49
CA HIS A 236 10.06 0.23 17.63
C HIS A 236 9.65 1.34 18.60
N PRO A 237 10.54 1.83 19.47
CA PRO A 237 10.21 2.92 20.40
C PRO A 237 9.83 4.25 19.73
N PHE A 238 9.91 4.34 18.42
CA PHE A 238 9.47 5.49 17.61
C PHE A 238 8.08 5.32 16.99
N GLU A 239 7.42 4.19 17.22
CA GLU A 239 6.00 4.02 16.91
C GLU A 239 5.13 4.76 17.92
N TYR A 240 5.30 6.03 17.94
CA TYR A 240 4.29 6.86 18.57
C TYR A 240 3.31 7.27 17.45
N ASP A 241 2.04 6.97 17.65
CA ASP A 241 0.93 7.61 16.92
C ASP A 241 0.90 9.11 17.23
N THR A 242 2.01 9.74 17.11
CA THR A 242 2.08 11.20 17.13
C THR A 242 1.88 11.67 15.71
N ALA A 243 0.91 12.54 15.52
CA ALA A 243 0.78 13.27 14.28
C ALA A 243 2.18 13.67 13.78
N CYS A 244 2.49 13.36 12.53
CA CYS A 244 3.72 13.80 11.89
C CYS A 244 3.72 15.33 11.90
N ASN A 245 4.20 15.90 13.00
CA ASN A 245 4.33 17.34 13.18
C ASN A 245 5.69 17.77 12.64
N ASN A 246 5.91 17.62 11.31
CA ASN A 246 7.00 18.37 10.65
C ASN A 246 6.78 18.38 9.14
#